data_8ba12b4a4263096346d66d71b75cf816
#
_entry.id   8ba12b4a4263096346d66d71b75cf816
#
_cell.length_a   1.000
_cell.length_b   1.000
_cell.length_c   1.000
_cell.angle_alpha   90.00
_cell.angle_beta   90.00
_cell.angle_gamma   90.00
#
_symmetry.space_group_name_H-M   'P 1'
#
loop_
_entity.id
_entity.type
_entity.pdbx_description
1 polymer ?
#
loop_
_entity_poly.entity_id
_entity_poly.type
_entity_poly.pdbx_seq_one_letter_code
_entity_poly.pdbx_strand_id
1 'polypeptide(L)'
;MKWLYNIGIFLYGLGIHMLAITNDKAKSWKLGRQYIFAALRMQIKKHDRIIWVHCASYGEFEQGKPLIERIRRDHPEYKVLLTFFSPSGYKHFCNYDKADYIFYLPLDRPYNARRFLDIVHPQYIFFIKYEYWFNYIREAYRRKIPFYVVSAIFRPEQYFFRFYGNWFRRQLHKITFLFLQDEDSRHLLQHHGITRCEVYGDTRFDTVLDTVRQVKGNEIVRRFSEGRRVLIAGSTWEPDEKILHQLLSCTNYSLILTPHEVRESRMKSICHLFGDYEYTP
;
A
#
# COMPACT_ATOMS: atom_id res chain seq x y z
N MET A 1 -15.67 -22.03 7.78
CA MET A 1 -14.76 -21.06 7.16
C MET A 1 -14.61 -19.76 7.97
N LYS A 2 -15.67 -19.02 8.33
CA LYS A 2 -15.56 -17.80 9.17
C LYS A 2 -14.80 -18.02 10.46
N TRP A 3 -15.09 -19.12 11.14
CA TRP A 3 -14.45 -19.50 12.39
C TRP A 3 -12.96 -19.81 12.19
N LEU A 4 -12.63 -20.58 11.14
CA LEU A 4 -11.24 -20.86 10.75
C LEU A 4 -10.45 -19.57 10.43
N TYR A 5 -11.05 -18.65 9.70
CA TYR A 5 -10.46 -17.33 9.45
C TYR A 5 -10.12 -16.59 10.76
N ASN A 6 -11.07 -16.55 11.69
CA ASN A 6 -10.85 -15.87 12.98
C ASN A 6 -9.77 -16.53 13.84
N ILE A 7 -9.67 -17.88 13.79
CA ILE A 7 -8.56 -18.60 14.42
C ILE A 7 -7.23 -18.22 13.76
N GLY A 8 -7.18 -18.20 12.42
CA GLY A 8 -5.99 -17.77 11.70
C GLY A 8 -5.55 -16.36 12.09
N ILE A 9 -6.48 -15.40 12.17
CA ILE A 9 -6.21 -14.04 12.63
C ILE A 9 -5.73 -14.01 14.09
N PHE A 10 -6.28 -14.86 14.95
CA PHE A 10 -5.84 -14.97 16.34
C PHE A 10 -4.40 -15.49 16.42
N LEU A 11 -4.10 -16.58 15.72
CA LEU A 11 -2.76 -17.19 15.67
C LEU A 11 -1.74 -16.24 15.04
N TYR A 12 -2.11 -15.54 13.99
CA TYR A 12 -1.29 -14.49 13.39
C TYR A 12 -0.92 -13.40 14.41
N GLY A 13 -1.91 -12.91 15.16
CA GLY A 13 -1.67 -11.94 16.23
C GLY A 13 -0.75 -12.47 17.33
N LEU A 14 -0.94 -13.72 17.74
CA LEU A 14 -0.07 -14.40 18.73
C LEU A 14 1.36 -14.51 18.19
N GLY A 15 1.54 -14.94 16.95
CA GLY A 15 2.85 -15.04 16.30
C GLY A 15 3.59 -13.71 16.27
N ILE A 16 2.90 -12.60 15.92
CA ILE A 16 3.53 -11.26 15.97
C ILE A 16 3.92 -10.89 17.40
N HIS A 17 3.10 -11.21 18.40
CA HIS A 17 3.43 -10.91 19.80
C HIS A 17 4.68 -11.67 20.27
N MET A 18 4.88 -12.91 19.83
CA MET A 18 6.09 -13.70 20.11
C MET A 18 7.31 -13.12 19.38
N LEU A 19 7.16 -12.83 18.08
CA LEU A 19 8.23 -12.22 17.27
C LEU A 19 8.63 -10.83 17.77
N ALA A 20 7.75 -10.10 18.46
CA ALA A 20 8.05 -8.77 19.00
C ALA A 20 9.10 -8.77 20.12
N ILE A 21 9.52 -9.94 20.61
CA ILE A 21 10.60 -10.09 21.58
C ILE A 21 11.96 -9.86 20.91
N THR A 22 12.13 -10.33 19.67
CA THR A 22 13.42 -10.34 18.96
C THR A 22 13.45 -9.48 17.69
N ASN A 23 12.28 -9.03 17.21
CA ASN A 23 12.17 -8.33 15.93
C ASN A 23 11.58 -6.93 16.12
N ASP A 24 12.33 -5.90 15.77
CA ASP A 24 11.95 -4.49 15.94
C ASP A 24 10.72 -4.08 15.11
N LYS A 25 10.52 -4.69 13.94
CA LYS A 25 9.33 -4.43 13.13
C LYS A 25 8.07 -4.98 13.80
N ALA A 26 8.14 -6.18 14.35
CA ALA A 26 7.04 -6.80 15.12
C ALA A 26 6.79 -6.04 16.43
N LYS A 27 7.85 -5.57 17.11
CA LYS A 27 7.76 -4.72 18.30
C LYS A 27 7.05 -3.40 17.99
N SER A 28 7.44 -2.71 16.93
CA SER A 28 6.79 -1.48 16.47
C SER A 28 5.32 -1.71 16.12
N TRP A 29 4.99 -2.83 15.46
CA TRP A 29 3.62 -3.22 15.12
C TRP A 29 2.75 -3.40 16.38
N LYS A 30 3.28 -4.07 17.41
CA LYS A 30 2.62 -4.31 18.69
C LYS A 30 2.39 -3.01 19.45
N LEU A 31 3.45 -2.21 19.65
CA LEU A 31 3.40 -0.97 20.41
C LEU A 31 2.44 0.05 19.78
N GLY A 32 2.45 0.19 18.46
CA GLY A 32 1.57 1.12 17.75
C GLY A 32 0.07 0.80 17.87
N ARG A 33 -0.30 -0.39 18.37
CA ARG A 33 -1.69 -0.81 18.56
C ARG A 33 -2.12 -0.92 20.03
N GLN A 34 -1.20 -0.73 20.96
CA GLN A 34 -1.45 -0.97 22.38
C GLN A 34 -2.60 -0.14 22.94
N TYR A 35 -2.67 1.14 22.59
CA TYR A 35 -3.69 2.08 23.08
C TYR A 35 -4.57 2.65 21.96
N ILE A 36 -4.64 1.96 20.83
CA ILE A 36 -5.27 2.47 19.59
C ILE A 36 -6.72 2.95 19.80
N PHE A 37 -7.51 2.20 20.54
CA PHE A 37 -8.93 2.57 20.79
C PHE A 37 -9.10 3.74 21.74
N ALA A 38 -8.16 3.98 22.64
CA ALA A 38 -8.14 5.18 23.47
C ALA A 38 -7.78 6.40 22.61
N ALA A 39 -6.71 6.29 21.82
CA ALA A 39 -6.28 7.35 20.92
C ALA A 39 -7.35 7.73 19.88
N LEU A 40 -8.02 6.75 19.29
CA LEU A 40 -9.14 6.99 18.37
C LEU A 40 -10.28 7.79 19.04
N ARG A 41 -10.67 7.41 20.27
CA ARG A 41 -11.74 8.12 21.00
C ARG A 41 -11.37 9.53 21.42
N MET A 42 -10.08 9.79 21.68
CA MET A 42 -9.60 11.11 22.06
C MET A 42 -9.58 12.09 20.89
N GLN A 43 -9.26 11.59 19.70
CA GLN A 43 -9.03 12.45 18.53
C GLN A 43 -10.27 12.58 17.64
N ILE A 44 -11.02 11.48 17.41
CA ILE A 44 -12.17 11.48 16.51
C ILE A 44 -13.40 12.04 17.23
N LYS A 45 -14.00 13.07 16.64
CA LYS A 45 -15.20 13.72 17.18
C LYS A 45 -16.47 13.09 16.60
N LYS A 46 -17.54 13.03 17.39
CA LYS A 46 -18.82 12.40 16.99
C LYS A 46 -19.48 13.04 15.76
N HIS A 47 -19.23 14.32 15.52
CA HIS A 47 -19.80 15.07 14.40
C HIS A 47 -18.93 15.06 13.14
N ASP A 48 -17.75 14.44 13.18
CA ASP A 48 -16.87 14.39 12.02
C ASP A 48 -17.49 13.50 10.93
N ARG A 49 -17.51 14.02 9.71
CA ARG A 49 -17.87 13.27 8.51
C ARG A 49 -16.60 12.61 7.97
N ILE A 50 -16.45 11.32 8.19
CA ILE A 50 -15.17 10.65 7.93
C ILE A 50 -15.24 9.83 6.63
N ILE A 51 -14.22 10.02 5.78
CA ILE A 51 -13.83 9.08 4.75
C ILE A 51 -12.62 8.31 5.26
N TRP A 52 -12.75 7.00 5.35
CA TRP A 52 -11.67 6.13 5.81
C TRP A 52 -10.93 5.52 4.61
N VAL A 53 -9.62 5.80 4.51
CA VAL A 53 -8.71 5.20 3.53
C VAL A 53 -7.74 4.28 4.26
N HIS A 54 -7.60 3.05 3.80
CA HIS A 54 -6.67 2.06 4.34
C HIS A 54 -5.60 1.67 3.32
N CYS A 55 -4.35 1.87 3.69
CA CYS A 55 -3.17 1.47 2.95
C CYS A 55 -2.32 0.55 3.83
N ALA A 56 -2.05 -0.70 3.43
CA ALA A 56 -1.34 -1.63 4.30
C ALA A 56 0.08 -1.19 4.61
N SER A 57 0.78 -0.65 3.61
CA SER A 57 2.21 -0.32 3.67
C SER A 57 2.53 0.98 2.92
N TYR A 58 3.83 1.26 2.79
CA TYR A 58 4.34 2.36 1.97
C TYR A 58 3.85 2.27 0.51
N GLY A 59 3.97 1.10 -0.11
CA GLY A 59 3.62 0.93 -1.53
C GLY A 59 2.12 1.12 -1.82
N GLU A 60 1.24 0.66 -0.92
CA GLU A 60 -0.20 0.91 -1.04
C GLU A 60 -0.54 2.38 -0.78
N PHE A 61 0.23 3.07 0.07
CA PHE A 61 0.03 4.51 0.26
C PHE A 61 0.28 5.29 -1.02
N GLU A 62 1.34 4.98 -1.78
CA GLU A 62 1.61 5.63 -3.07
C GLU A 62 0.44 5.47 -4.06
N GLN A 63 -0.28 4.35 -3.98
CA GLN A 63 -1.51 4.13 -4.75
C GLN A 63 -2.72 4.85 -4.16
N GLY A 64 -2.78 5.00 -2.84
CA GLY A 64 -3.88 5.69 -2.15
C GLY A 64 -3.74 7.22 -2.14
N LYS A 65 -2.54 7.73 -2.30
CA LYS A 65 -2.22 9.17 -2.22
C LYS A 65 -3.03 10.02 -3.20
N PRO A 66 -3.12 9.71 -4.51
CA PRO A 66 -3.93 10.50 -5.44
C PRO A 66 -5.41 10.56 -5.04
N LEU A 67 -5.95 9.46 -4.52
CA LEU A 67 -7.32 9.42 -4.02
C LEU A 67 -7.50 10.35 -2.80
N ILE A 68 -6.59 10.32 -1.83
CA ILE A 68 -6.64 11.17 -0.63
C ILE A 68 -6.57 12.65 -1.03
N GLU A 69 -5.63 13.01 -1.90
CA GLU A 69 -5.45 14.38 -2.37
C GLU A 69 -6.67 14.86 -3.15
N ARG A 70 -7.29 14.00 -3.95
CA ARG A 70 -8.53 14.28 -4.66
C ARG A 70 -9.68 14.52 -3.70
N ILE A 71 -9.86 13.65 -2.69
CA ILE A 71 -10.88 13.81 -1.65
C ILE A 71 -10.69 15.15 -0.93
N ARG A 72 -9.46 15.50 -0.54
CA ARG A 72 -9.18 16.77 0.16
C ARG A 72 -9.51 18.01 -0.67
N ARG A 73 -9.25 17.95 -1.97
CA ARG A 73 -9.52 19.04 -2.88
C ARG A 73 -11.00 19.21 -3.20
N ASP A 74 -11.66 18.11 -3.53
CA ASP A 74 -13.02 18.13 -4.07
C ASP A 74 -14.11 18.00 -3.00
N HIS A 75 -13.76 17.50 -1.81
CA HIS A 75 -14.66 17.22 -0.69
C HIS A 75 -14.09 17.68 0.66
N PRO A 76 -13.78 18.99 0.83
CA PRO A 76 -13.15 19.54 2.03
C PRO A 76 -14.02 19.40 3.29
N GLU A 77 -15.32 19.14 3.14
CA GLU A 77 -16.26 18.91 4.24
C GLU A 77 -16.05 17.56 4.97
N TYR A 78 -15.29 16.64 4.36
CA TYR A 78 -14.94 15.37 4.99
C TYR A 78 -13.59 15.43 5.70
N LYS A 79 -13.50 14.72 6.80
CA LYS A 79 -12.24 14.38 7.46
C LYS A 79 -11.69 13.08 6.90
N VAL A 80 -10.42 13.07 6.53
CA VAL A 80 -9.75 11.86 6.03
C VAL A 80 -9.09 11.13 7.20
N LEU A 81 -9.55 9.89 7.44
CA LEU A 81 -8.85 8.95 8.30
C LEU A 81 -8.01 8.02 7.43
N LEU A 82 -6.70 8.09 7.60
CA LEU A 82 -5.74 7.19 6.96
C LEU A 82 -5.30 6.12 7.97
N THR A 83 -5.32 4.86 7.56
CA THR A 83 -4.83 3.77 8.41
C THR A 83 -3.79 2.92 7.71
N PHE A 84 -2.79 2.48 8.48
CA PHE A 84 -1.74 1.57 8.03
C PHE A 84 -1.79 0.24 8.79
N PHE A 85 -1.43 -0.84 8.09
CA PHE A 85 -1.21 -2.13 8.77
C PHE A 85 0.26 -2.32 9.13
N SER A 86 1.18 -2.00 8.23
CA SER A 86 2.62 -2.17 8.41
C SER A 86 3.27 -0.94 9.06
N PRO A 87 4.27 -1.14 9.94
CA PRO A 87 5.09 -0.04 10.45
C PRO A 87 5.81 0.77 9.37
N SER A 88 6.12 0.18 8.22
CA SER A 88 6.79 0.89 7.12
C SER A 88 5.96 2.06 6.58
N GLY A 89 4.66 1.86 6.38
CA GLY A 89 3.77 2.94 5.96
C GLY A 89 3.58 3.98 7.07
N TYR A 90 3.24 3.55 8.28
CA TYR A 90 2.97 4.47 9.38
C TYR A 90 4.16 5.37 9.73
N LYS A 91 5.37 4.80 9.84
CA LYS A 91 6.57 5.57 10.21
C LYS A 91 6.92 6.67 9.21
N HIS A 92 6.66 6.43 7.92
CA HIS A 92 6.94 7.43 6.89
C HIS A 92 5.86 8.49 6.78
N PHE A 93 4.60 8.15 7.02
CA PHE A 93 3.46 9.00 6.73
C PHE A 93 2.62 9.38 7.94
N CYS A 94 3.12 9.17 9.18
CA CYS A 94 2.41 9.59 10.39
C CYS A 94 2.16 11.10 10.51
N ASN A 95 2.89 11.92 9.74
CA ASN A 95 2.75 13.37 9.68
C ASN A 95 2.25 13.86 8.30
N TYR A 96 1.58 13.00 7.52
CA TYR A 96 1.06 13.39 6.22
C TYR A 96 -0.06 14.42 6.34
N ASP A 97 0.14 15.61 5.79
CA ASP A 97 -0.67 16.82 5.99
C ASP A 97 -2.07 16.79 5.33
N LYS A 98 -2.30 15.84 4.39
CA LYS A 98 -3.60 15.70 3.72
C LYS A 98 -4.56 14.73 4.42
N ALA A 99 -4.13 14.07 5.51
CA ALA A 99 -5.00 13.26 6.35
C ALA A 99 -5.21 13.93 7.72
N ASP A 100 -6.46 13.99 8.19
CA ASP A 100 -6.79 14.58 9.49
C ASP A 100 -6.47 13.65 10.64
N TYR A 101 -6.57 12.34 10.40
CA TYR A 101 -6.32 11.29 11.37
C TYR A 101 -5.45 10.20 10.76
N ILE A 102 -4.38 9.81 11.44
CA ILE A 102 -3.49 8.75 10.97
C ILE A 102 -3.26 7.74 12.10
N PHE A 103 -3.63 6.48 11.84
CA PHE A 103 -3.54 5.41 12.82
C PHE A 103 -3.07 4.10 12.23
N TYR A 104 -2.65 3.18 13.09
CA TYR A 104 -2.60 1.77 12.71
C TYR A 104 -4.01 1.19 12.61
N LEU A 105 -4.25 0.27 11.68
CA LEU A 105 -5.46 -0.54 11.67
C LEU A 105 -5.37 -1.59 12.79
N PRO A 106 -6.35 -1.67 13.71
CA PRO A 106 -6.42 -2.78 14.67
C PRO A 106 -6.54 -4.13 13.93
N LEU A 107 -5.96 -5.19 14.52
CA LEU A 107 -6.03 -6.54 13.95
C LEU A 107 -7.49 -6.94 13.67
N ASP A 108 -7.74 -7.61 12.52
CA ASP A 108 -9.07 -7.94 12.00
C ASP A 108 -9.81 -9.00 12.83
N ARG A 109 -10.03 -8.71 14.12
CA ARG A 109 -10.89 -9.51 15.00
C ARG A 109 -12.32 -8.97 14.98
N PRO A 110 -13.36 -9.79 15.11
CA PRO A 110 -14.76 -9.35 15.09
C PRO A 110 -15.05 -8.21 16.08
N TYR A 111 -14.50 -8.31 17.28
CA TYR A 111 -14.63 -7.28 18.31
C TYR A 111 -13.94 -5.97 17.90
N ASN A 112 -12.73 -6.06 17.36
CA ASN A 112 -11.96 -4.88 16.95
C ASN A 112 -12.65 -4.15 15.78
N ALA A 113 -13.12 -4.89 14.76
CA ALA A 113 -13.82 -4.31 13.62
C ALA A 113 -15.09 -3.57 14.07
N ARG A 114 -15.89 -4.19 14.96
CA ARG A 114 -17.08 -3.54 15.52
C ARG A 114 -16.73 -2.26 16.26
N ARG A 115 -15.81 -2.37 17.24
CA ARG A 115 -15.39 -1.25 18.08
C ARG A 115 -14.75 -0.11 17.29
N PHE A 116 -13.97 -0.42 16.27
CA PHE A 116 -13.36 0.56 15.38
C PHE A 116 -14.44 1.34 14.63
N LEU A 117 -15.39 0.65 13.99
CA LEU A 117 -16.48 1.31 13.27
C LEU A 117 -17.47 2.03 14.19
N ASP A 118 -17.60 1.63 15.46
CA ASP A 118 -18.38 2.36 16.46
C ASP A 118 -17.76 3.72 16.83
N ILE A 119 -16.42 3.82 16.79
CA ILE A 119 -15.69 5.04 17.11
C ILE A 119 -15.56 5.94 15.88
N VAL A 120 -15.18 5.34 14.74
CA VAL A 120 -14.86 6.08 13.51
C VAL A 120 -16.10 6.50 12.74
N HIS A 121 -17.18 5.69 12.77
CA HIS A 121 -18.44 5.88 12.01
C HIS A 121 -18.25 6.48 10.62
N PRO A 122 -17.41 5.84 9.74
CA PRO A 122 -17.07 6.39 8.44
C PRO A 122 -18.29 6.39 7.53
N GLN A 123 -18.41 7.42 6.66
CA GLN A 123 -19.45 7.47 5.64
C GLN A 123 -19.05 6.69 4.38
N TYR A 124 -17.76 6.62 4.10
CA TYR A 124 -17.18 5.85 2.99
C TYR A 124 -15.89 5.18 3.45
N ILE A 125 -15.63 3.99 2.89
CA ILE A 125 -14.41 3.22 3.18
C ILE A 125 -13.73 2.88 1.86
N PHE A 126 -12.43 3.19 1.76
CA PHE A 126 -11.58 2.84 0.63
C PHE A 126 -10.39 2.03 1.11
N PHE A 127 -10.26 0.81 0.61
CA PHE A 127 -9.09 -0.03 0.84
C PHE A 127 -8.27 -0.11 -0.44
N ILE A 128 -6.95 -0.09 -0.29
CA ILE A 128 -6.05 -0.08 -1.43
C ILE A 128 -5.52 -1.49 -1.69
N LYS A 129 -5.68 -1.95 -2.92
CA LYS A 129 -5.06 -3.14 -3.51
C LYS A 129 -5.53 -4.48 -2.91
N TYR A 130 -4.72 -5.15 -2.09
CA TYR A 130 -4.94 -6.56 -1.66
C TYR A 130 -5.55 -6.70 -0.26
N GLU A 131 -6.01 -5.63 0.34
CA GLU A 131 -6.41 -5.59 1.73
C GLU A 131 -7.85 -6.08 1.95
N TYR A 132 -8.01 -7.39 2.08
CA TYR A 132 -9.31 -8.01 2.31
C TYR A 132 -9.45 -8.44 3.77
N TRP A 133 -9.67 -7.48 4.67
CA TRP A 133 -9.92 -7.71 6.08
C TRP A 133 -11.40 -8.03 6.32
N PHE A 134 -11.74 -9.32 6.32
CA PHE A 134 -13.12 -9.79 6.19
C PHE A 134 -14.05 -9.43 7.33
N ASN A 135 -13.55 -9.22 8.57
CA ASN A 135 -14.41 -8.77 9.64
C ASN A 135 -14.78 -7.28 9.48
N TYR A 136 -13.84 -6.44 9.00
CA TYR A 136 -14.15 -5.05 8.64
C TYR A 136 -15.13 -4.98 7.48
N ILE A 137 -14.91 -5.72 6.40
CA ILE A 137 -15.83 -5.77 5.23
C ILE A 137 -17.23 -6.20 5.67
N ARG A 138 -17.34 -7.25 6.49
CA ARG A 138 -18.63 -7.74 6.98
C ARG A 138 -19.34 -6.77 7.90
N GLU A 139 -18.61 -6.10 8.77
CA GLU A 139 -19.18 -5.13 9.70
C GLU A 139 -19.62 -3.86 8.96
N ALA A 140 -18.86 -3.38 7.97
CA ALA A 140 -19.25 -2.29 7.07
C ALA A 140 -20.53 -2.64 6.30
N TYR A 141 -20.61 -3.84 5.70
CA TYR A 141 -21.79 -4.32 5.00
C TYR A 141 -23.02 -4.38 5.92
N ARG A 142 -22.88 -4.89 7.16
CA ARG A 142 -23.96 -4.95 8.14
C ARG A 142 -24.51 -3.57 8.48
N ARG A 143 -23.64 -2.55 8.49
CA ARG A 143 -23.99 -1.14 8.77
C ARG A 143 -24.41 -0.37 7.52
N LYS A 144 -24.40 -1.02 6.34
CA LYS A 144 -24.69 -0.39 5.05
C LYS A 144 -23.72 0.76 4.72
N ILE A 145 -22.50 0.71 5.23
CA ILE A 145 -21.44 1.67 4.90
C ILE A 145 -20.83 1.26 3.55
N PRO A 146 -20.81 2.16 2.54
CA PRO A 146 -20.18 1.88 1.26
C PRO A 146 -18.69 1.55 1.43
N PHE A 147 -18.29 0.40 0.90
CA PHE A 147 -16.94 -0.12 0.98
C PHE A 147 -16.39 -0.34 -0.43
N TYR A 148 -15.29 0.30 -0.74
CA TYR A 148 -14.63 0.26 -2.04
C TYR A 148 -13.24 -0.33 -1.93
N VAL A 149 -12.78 -1.03 -2.97
CA VAL A 149 -11.38 -1.42 -3.12
C VAL A 149 -10.84 -0.77 -4.38
N VAL A 150 -9.73 -0.05 -4.24
CA VAL A 150 -9.11 0.74 -5.32
C VAL A 150 -7.81 0.09 -5.74
N SER A 151 -7.52 0.13 -7.04
CA SER A 151 -6.36 -0.52 -7.66
C SER A 151 -6.28 -2.01 -7.32
N ALA A 152 -7.43 -2.68 -7.26
CA ALA A 152 -7.49 -4.11 -7.00
C ALA A 152 -6.95 -4.91 -8.17
N ILE A 153 -6.27 -6.01 -7.85
CA ILE A 153 -5.79 -6.95 -8.87
C ILE A 153 -6.06 -8.38 -8.38
N PHE A 154 -6.54 -9.23 -9.28
CA PHE A 154 -6.87 -10.62 -8.99
C PHE A 154 -6.09 -11.56 -9.90
N ARG A 155 -5.67 -12.69 -9.33
CA ARG A 155 -4.94 -13.74 -10.04
C ARG A 155 -5.59 -15.11 -9.79
N PRO A 156 -5.60 -16.03 -10.76
CA PRO A 156 -6.24 -17.34 -10.62
C PRO A 156 -5.73 -18.18 -9.44
N GLU A 157 -4.47 -17.97 -9.06
CA GLU A 157 -3.82 -18.70 -7.97
C GLU A 157 -4.28 -18.27 -6.59
N GLN A 158 -4.95 -17.13 -6.46
CA GLN A 158 -5.39 -16.62 -5.17
C GLN A 158 -6.48 -17.50 -4.56
N TYR A 159 -6.51 -17.55 -3.24
CA TYR A 159 -7.42 -18.40 -2.46
C TYR A 159 -8.91 -18.17 -2.76
N PHE A 160 -9.29 -17.03 -3.32
CA PHE A 160 -10.66 -16.76 -3.77
C PHE A 160 -11.13 -17.74 -4.85
N PHE A 161 -10.23 -18.15 -5.76
CA PHE A 161 -10.54 -18.92 -6.95
C PHE A 161 -10.20 -20.41 -6.83
N ARG A 162 -9.67 -20.83 -5.68
CA ARG A 162 -9.44 -22.23 -5.36
C ARG A 162 -10.76 -22.94 -5.03
N PHE A 163 -10.77 -24.29 -5.06
CA PHE A 163 -11.96 -25.10 -4.77
C PHE A 163 -12.57 -24.80 -3.40
N TYR A 164 -11.75 -24.41 -2.41
CA TYR A 164 -12.20 -23.99 -1.07
C TYR A 164 -12.56 -22.50 -0.98
N GLY A 165 -12.44 -21.75 -2.05
CA GLY A 165 -12.53 -20.27 -2.09
C GLY A 165 -13.94 -19.69 -1.96
N ASN A 166 -14.99 -20.50 -2.01
CA ASN A 166 -16.38 -20.02 -2.03
C ASN A 166 -16.72 -19.06 -0.87
N TRP A 167 -16.24 -19.33 0.34
CA TRP A 167 -16.51 -18.45 1.46
C TRP A 167 -15.86 -17.07 1.27
N PHE A 168 -14.65 -17.04 0.74
CA PHE A 168 -13.91 -15.82 0.47
C PHE A 168 -14.59 -14.99 -0.66
N ARG A 169 -15.01 -15.65 -1.76
CA ARG A 169 -15.77 -15.00 -2.82
C ARG A 169 -17.06 -14.35 -2.30
N ARG A 170 -17.80 -15.04 -1.42
CA ARG A 170 -18.98 -14.46 -0.75
C ARG A 170 -18.68 -13.21 0.06
N GLN A 171 -17.44 -12.96 0.49
CA GLN A 171 -17.08 -11.70 1.13
C GLN A 171 -16.89 -10.59 0.10
N LEU A 172 -16.38 -10.90 -1.10
CA LEU A 172 -16.24 -9.91 -2.17
C LEU A 172 -17.61 -9.33 -2.60
N HIS A 173 -18.67 -10.13 -2.59
CA HIS A 173 -20.03 -9.63 -2.84
C HIS A 173 -20.55 -8.60 -1.83
N LYS A 174 -19.89 -8.42 -0.68
CA LYS A 174 -20.23 -7.40 0.32
C LYS A 174 -19.56 -6.06 0.05
N ILE A 175 -18.57 -6.04 -0.83
CA ILE A 175 -17.91 -4.84 -1.29
C ILE A 175 -18.83 -4.10 -2.23
N THR A 176 -18.96 -2.79 -2.07
CA THR A 176 -19.84 -1.95 -2.87
C THR A 176 -19.38 -1.92 -4.32
N PHE A 177 -18.07 -1.73 -4.54
CA PHE A 177 -17.47 -1.72 -5.88
C PHE A 177 -15.97 -2.00 -5.82
N LEU A 178 -15.42 -2.65 -6.86
CA LEU A 178 -14.02 -2.96 -7.04
C LEU A 178 -13.47 -2.20 -8.25
N PHE A 179 -12.58 -1.25 -8.02
CA PHE A 179 -11.84 -0.55 -9.07
C PHE A 179 -10.59 -1.36 -9.40
N LEU A 180 -10.53 -1.96 -10.57
CA LEU A 180 -9.52 -2.93 -10.97
C LEU A 180 -8.37 -2.30 -11.74
N GLN A 181 -7.21 -2.94 -11.70
CA GLN A 181 -6.04 -2.53 -12.47
C GLN A 181 -6.07 -3.04 -13.91
N ASP A 182 -6.60 -4.25 -14.15
CA ASP A 182 -6.50 -4.93 -15.43
C ASP A 182 -7.77 -5.72 -15.82
N GLU A 183 -7.89 -6.00 -17.11
CA GLU A 183 -9.00 -6.76 -17.71
C GLU A 183 -9.00 -8.22 -17.27
N ASP A 184 -7.84 -8.83 -17.04
CA ASP A 184 -7.75 -10.21 -16.58
C ASP A 184 -8.44 -10.37 -15.22
N SER A 185 -8.25 -9.40 -14.31
CA SER A 185 -8.96 -9.33 -13.04
C SER A 185 -10.46 -9.21 -13.22
N ARG A 186 -10.92 -8.39 -14.18
CA ARG A 186 -12.33 -8.21 -14.48
C ARG A 186 -12.95 -9.51 -14.99
N HIS A 187 -12.34 -10.14 -15.99
CA HIS A 187 -12.82 -11.41 -16.56
C HIS A 187 -12.86 -12.50 -15.50
N LEU A 188 -11.83 -12.60 -14.66
CA LEU A 188 -11.75 -13.59 -13.58
C LEU A 188 -12.89 -13.39 -12.56
N LEU A 189 -13.16 -12.17 -12.14
CA LEU A 189 -14.24 -11.87 -11.19
C LEU A 189 -15.62 -12.13 -11.81
N GLN A 190 -15.86 -11.70 -13.05
CA GLN A 190 -17.13 -11.91 -13.75
C GLN A 190 -17.41 -13.40 -13.97
N HIS A 191 -16.40 -14.20 -14.31
CA HIS A 191 -16.53 -15.66 -14.40
C HIS A 191 -17.04 -16.29 -13.11
N HIS A 192 -16.71 -15.66 -11.96
CA HIS A 192 -17.16 -16.09 -10.64
C HIS A 192 -18.40 -15.34 -10.11
N GLY A 193 -19.13 -14.63 -10.97
CA GLY A 193 -20.38 -13.94 -10.65
C GLY A 193 -20.20 -12.62 -9.89
N ILE A 194 -19.00 -12.05 -9.84
CA ILE A 194 -18.73 -10.75 -9.21
C ILE A 194 -18.71 -9.68 -10.31
N THR A 195 -19.83 -8.96 -10.45
CA THR A 195 -20.05 -8.00 -11.55
C THR A 195 -19.89 -6.54 -11.14
N ARG A 196 -19.85 -6.23 -9.83
CA ARG A 196 -19.63 -4.87 -9.32
C ARG A 196 -18.16 -4.51 -9.35
N CYS A 197 -17.57 -4.52 -10.54
CA CYS A 197 -16.16 -4.22 -10.77
C CYS A 197 -15.96 -3.65 -12.18
N GLU A 198 -14.96 -2.78 -12.34
CA GLU A 198 -14.56 -2.22 -13.61
C GLU A 198 -13.08 -1.83 -13.59
N VAL A 199 -12.45 -1.75 -14.76
CA VAL A 199 -11.04 -1.43 -14.91
C VAL A 199 -10.85 0.09 -14.96
N TYR A 200 -10.02 0.60 -14.05
CA TYR A 200 -9.63 2.00 -13.94
C TYR A 200 -8.12 2.19 -13.99
N GLY A 201 -7.35 1.09 -14.01
CA GLY A 201 -5.89 1.12 -14.02
C GLY A 201 -5.27 1.18 -12.63
N ASP A 202 -3.96 1.44 -12.63
CA ASP A 202 -3.15 1.55 -11.41
C ASP A 202 -2.91 3.03 -11.09
N THR A 203 -3.38 3.48 -9.95
CA THR A 203 -3.24 4.87 -9.48
C THR A 203 -1.79 5.31 -9.25
N ARG A 204 -0.81 4.41 -9.28
CA ARG A 204 0.62 4.79 -9.29
C ARG A 204 0.98 5.61 -10.53
N PHE A 205 0.33 5.37 -11.67
CA PHE A 205 0.56 6.17 -12.87
C PHE A 205 0.14 7.63 -12.67
N ASP A 206 -0.94 7.88 -11.91
CA ASP A 206 -1.36 9.25 -11.58
C ASP A 206 -0.28 9.95 -10.73
N THR A 207 0.28 9.25 -9.73
CA THR A 207 1.38 9.77 -8.91
C THR A 207 2.62 10.09 -9.75
N VAL A 208 2.98 9.20 -10.70
CA VAL A 208 4.12 9.42 -11.59
C VAL A 208 3.88 10.63 -12.51
N LEU A 209 2.70 10.74 -13.10
CA LEU A 209 2.34 11.88 -13.96
C LEU A 209 2.38 13.20 -13.20
N ASP A 210 1.85 13.25 -11.99
CA ASP A 210 1.89 14.45 -11.16
C ASP A 210 3.32 14.80 -10.74
N THR A 211 4.14 13.80 -10.42
CA THR A 211 5.57 13.99 -10.14
C THR A 211 6.28 14.58 -11.36
N VAL A 212 6.11 14.01 -12.55
CA VAL A 212 6.73 14.50 -13.78
C VAL A 212 6.33 15.95 -14.09
N ARG A 213 5.07 16.33 -13.83
CA ARG A 213 4.59 17.72 -14.03
C ARG A 213 5.20 18.72 -13.04
N GLN A 214 5.59 18.27 -11.85
CA GLN A 214 6.09 19.13 -10.76
C GLN A 214 7.62 19.16 -10.68
N VAL A 215 8.30 18.13 -11.19
CA VAL A 215 9.76 18.01 -11.08
C VAL A 215 10.43 19.06 -11.97
N LYS A 216 11.14 19.99 -11.35
CA LYS A 216 12.18 20.76 -12.00
C LYS A 216 13.35 19.82 -12.28
N GLY A 217 13.87 19.82 -13.52
CA GLY A 217 14.95 18.92 -13.91
C GLY A 217 16.10 18.90 -12.89
N ASN A 218 16.68 17.74 -12.65
CA ASN A 218 17.84 17.59 -11.78
C ASN A 218 19.08 18.07 -12.54
N GLU A 219 19.71 19.13 -12.05
CA GLU A 219 20.86 19.77 -12.70
C GLU A 219 22.07 18.81 -12.80
N ILE A 220 22.27 17.95 -11.80
CA ILE A 220 23.36 16.94 -11.83
C ILE A 220 23.11 15.94 -12.98
N VAL A 221 21.88 15.45 -13.08
CA VAL A 221 21.48 14.53 -14.15
C VAL A 221 21.60 15.22 -15.52
N ARG A 222 21.16 16.47 -15.62
CA ARG A 222 21.25 17.23 -16.86
C ARG A 222 22.71 17.38 -17.34
N ARG A 223 23.60 17.83 -16.47
CA ARG A 223 25.04 18.00 -16.77
C ARG A 223 25.70 16.66 -17.12
N PHE A 224 25.38 15.60 -16.35
CA PHE A 224 25.90 14.26 -16.63
C PHE A 224 25.45 13.72 -17.98
N SER A 225 24.22 14.02 -18.38
CA SER A 225 23.63 13.51 -19.64
C SER A 225 24.04 14.29 -20.87
N GLU A 226 24.67 15.46 -20.73
CA GLU A 226 25.00 16.33 -21.84
C GLU A 226 26.03 15.70 -22.79
N GLY A 227 25.63 15.49 -24.06
CA GLY A 227 26.46 14.84 -25.08
C GLY A 227 26.67 13.33 -24.90
N ARG A 228 26.01 12.70 -23.95
CA ARG A 228 26.17 11.25 -23.62
C ARG A 228 24.91 10.45 -23.97
N ARG A 229 25.12 9.19 -24.32
CA ARG A 229 24.03 8.20 -24.38
C ARG A 229 23.87 7.59 -23.01
N VAL A 230 22.79 7.92 -22.31
CA VAL A 230 22.58 7.54 -20.91
C VAL A 230 21.60 6.40 -20.80
N LEU A 231 21.97 5.37 -20.04
CA LEU A 231 21.11 4.31 -19.54
C LEU A 231 20.71 4.65 -18.10
N ILE A 232 19.42 4.60 -17.79
CA ILE A 232 18.89 4.83 -16.43
C ILE A 232 18.40 3.49 -15.88
N ALA A 233 18.98 3.05 -14.77
CA ALA A 233 18.62 1.83 -14.08
C ALA A 233 18.08 2.16 -12.69
N GLY A 234 16.77 2.03 -12.52
CA GLY A 234 16.06 2.33 -11.29
C GLY A 234 15.69 1.09 -10.48
N SER A 235 15.80 1.19 -9.14
CA SER A 235 15.44 0.12 -8.20
C SER A 235 16.21 -1.19 -8.41
N THR A 236 17.51 -1.07 -8.68
CA THR A 236 18.36 -2.23 -8.99
C THR A 236 18.71 -3.06 -7.75
N TRP A 237 18.90 -4.35 -8.00
CA TRP A 237 19.47 -5.32 -7.07
C TRP A 237 20.83 -5.82 -7.60
N GLU A 238 21.57 -6.53 -6.77
CA GLU A 238 22.90 -7.05 -7.14
C GLU A 238 22.93 -7.88 -8.44
N PRO A 239 21.96 -8.75 -8.75
CA PRO A 239 21.92 -9.44 -10.04
C PRO A 239 21.79 -8.49 -11.23
N ASP A 240 20.95 -7.45 -11.10
CA ASP A 240 20.75 -6.46 -12.16
C ASP A 240 22.03 -5.68 -12.43
N GLU A 241 22.73 -5.30 -11.37
CA GLU A 241 23.97 -4.52 -11.44
C GLU A 241 25.11 -5.28 -12.09
N LYS A 242 25.20 -6.60 -11.88
CA LYS A 242 26.17 -7.47 -12.59
C LYS A 242 25.91 -7.49 -14.08
N ILE A 243 24.64 -7.53 -14.50
CA ILE A 243 24.26 -7.46 -15.92
C ILE A 243 24.61 -6.10 -16.51
N LEU A 244 24.31 -5.02 -15.76
CA LEU A 244 24.63 -3.65 -16.17
C LEU A 244 26.13 -3.43 -16.32
N HIS A 245 26.95 -3.96 -15.41
CA HIS A 245 28.40 -3.91 -15.51
C HIS A 245 28.91 -4.59 -16.79
N GLN A 246 28.40 -5.79 -17.10
CA GLN A 246 28.73 -6.47 -18.34
C GLN A 246 28.29 -5.70 -19.59
N LEU A 247 27.10 -5.08 -19.54
CA LEU A 247 26.59 -4.25 -20.64
C LEU A 247 27.49 -3.03 -20.91
N LEU A 248 27.95 -2.36 -19.87
CA LEU A 248 28.79 -1.17 -19.98
C LEU A 248 30.16 -1.52 -20.59
N SER A 249 30.73 -2.73 -20.34
CA SER A 249 32.01 -3.12 -20.86
C SER A 249 31.99 -3.31 -22.39
N CYS A 250 30.82 -3.48 -23.01
CA CYS A 250 30.68 -3.67 -24.47
C CYS A 250 29.88 -2.55 -25.17
N THR A 251 29.58 -1.43 -24.45
CA THR A 251 28.81 -0.33 -25.01
C THR A 251 29.38 1.04 -24.59
N ASN A 252 29.02 2.09 -25.33
CA ASN A 252 29.39 3.47 -25.00
C ASN A 252 28.27 4.21 -24.23
N TYR A 253 27.54 3.50 -23.36
CA TYR A 253 26.56 4.12 -22.51
C TYR A 253 27.19 4.64 -21.22
N SER A 254 26.71 5.80 -20.76
CA SER A 254 26.89 6.24 -19.38
C SER A 254 25.72 5.73 -18.55
N LEU A 255 25.94 5.33 -17.30
CA LEU A 255 24.91 4.75 -16.44
C LEU A 255 24.53 5.71 -15.33
N ILE A 256 23.22 5.93 -15.14
CA ILE A 256 22.63 6.48 -13.92
C ILE A 256 21.96 5.33 -13.19
N LEU A 257 22.48 4.99 -12.01
CA LEU A 257 22.01 3.85 -11.23
C LEU A 257 21.41 4.32 -9.91
N THR A 258 20.18 3.87 -9.63
CA THR A 258 19.48 4.10 -8.36
C THR A 258 19.13 2.76 -7.76
N PRO A 259 19.85 2.29 -6.72
CA PRO A 259 19.59 0.98 -6.12
C PRO A 259 18.29 0.96 -5.33
N HIS A 260 17.70 -0.23 -5.18
CA HIS A 260 16.47 -0.42 -4.39
C HIS A 260 16.67 -0.09 -2.91
N GLU A 261 17.87 -0.35 -2.36
CA GLU A 261 18.24 -0.01 -0.99
C GLU A 261 19.41 0.98 -0.99
N VAL A 262 19.17 2.18 -0.45
CA VAL A 262 20.18 3.23 -0.28
C VAL A 262 20.76 3.12 1.13
N ARG A 263 21.68 2.15 1.32
CA ARG A 263 22.46 1.98 2.55
C ARG A 263 23.94 2.17 2.25
N GLU A 264 24.71 2.68 3.20
CA GLU A 264 26.14 2.93 3.00
C GLU A 264 26.91 1.68 2.55
N SER A 265 26.62 0.52 3.20
CA SER A 265 27.24 -0.76 2.82
C SER A 265 26.89 -1.17 1.38
N ARG A 266 25.65 -0.89 0.94
CA ARG A 266 25.20 -1.20 -0.42
C ARG A 266 25.85 -0.28 -1.44
N MET A 267 25.95 1.01 -1.13
CA MET A 267 26.66 1.98 -1.99
C MET A 267 28.12 1.60 -2.17
N LYS A 268 28.81 1.21 -1.09
CA LYS A 268 30.20 0.72 -1.18
C LYS A 268 30.34 -0.51 -2.07
N SER A 269 29.40 -1.46 -2.01
CA SER A 269 29.40 -2.66 -2.88
C SER A 269 29.22 -2.30 -4.35
N ILE A 270 28.33 -1.35 -4.65
CA ILE A 270 28.13 -0.85 -6.03
C ILE A 270 29.37 -0.14 -6.52
N CYS A 271 29.96 0.79 -5.76
CA CYS A 271 31.17 1.46 -6.13
C CYS A 271 32.35 0.48 -6.37
N HIS A 272 32.43 -0.59 -5.57
CA HIS A 272 33.43 -1.63 -5.79
C HIS A 272 33.18 -2.41 -7.11
N LEU A 273 31.92 -2.74 -7.42
CA LEU A 273 31.57 -3.45 -8.65
C LEU A 273 31.89 -2.61 -9.90
N PHE A 274 31.67 -1.29 -9.84
CA PHE A 274 31.89 -0.35 -10.94
C PHE A 274 33.20 0.43 -10.81
N GLY A 275 34.16 -0.05 -10.01
CA GLY A 275 35.41 0.66 -9.68
C GLY A 275 36.31 0.96 -10.87
N ASP A 276 36.13 0.28 -12.00
CA ASP A 276 36.84 0.53 -13.25
C ASP A 276 36.30 1.71 -14.06
N TYR A 277 35.20 2.32 -13.60
CA TYR A 277 34.54 3.43 -14.26
C TYR A 277 34.64 4.71 -13.44
N GLU A 278 34.77 5.87 -14.11
CA GLU A 278 34.59 7.16 -13.46
C GLU A 278 33.16 7.31 -12.94
N TYR A 279 32.99 7.62 -11.66
CA TYR A 279 31.67 7.86 -11.07
C TYR A 279 31.58 9.18 -10.33
N THR A 280 30.39 9.75 -10.35
CA THR A 280 30.01 10.92 -9.55
C THR A 280 28.97 10.44 -8.54
N PRO A 281 29.25 10.51 -7.21
CA PRO A 281 28.39 10.03 -6.15
C PRO A 281 27.07 10.79 -6.04
#